data_5052d3242c6b987c77ea7b886cb31773
#
_entry.id   5052d3242c6b987c77ea7b886cb31773
#
_cell.length_a   1.000
_cell.length_b   1.000
_cell.length_c   1.000
_cell.angle_alpha   90.00
_cell.angle_beta   90.00
_cell.angle_gamma   90.00
#
_symmetry.space_group_name_H-M   'P 1'
#
loop_
_entity.id
_entity.type
_entity.pdbx_description
1 polymer ?
#
loop_
_entity_poly.entity_id
_entity_poly.type
_entity_poly.pdbx_seq_one_letter_code
_entity_poly.pdbx_strand_id
1 'polypeptide(L)'
;MVNEDAKKVWAYIDEHEQEYIDLLKKYCAQPSVSAQNWGMREMAEMIRQTITELGGNGTLIETGGNPFVYGMIDNGAERTLTLYNHYDVVPPEPYEQWNTPPFEPTIIDGRLYARGSSDNKGSLLSRYIAVDAYQKVLGKLPINIKFVAEGEEEIGSPHLM
;
A
#
# COMPACT_ATOMS: atom_id res chain seq x y z
N MET A 1 -14.34 -23.32 9.84
CA MET A 1 -13.07 -23.48 10.60
C MET A 1 -11.99 -22.74 9.84
N VAL A 2 -11.17 -21.96 10.52
CA VAL A 2 -10.03 -21.27 9.90
C VAL A 2 -8.98 -22.32 9.52
N ASN A 3 -8.43 -22.22 8.32
CA ASN A 3 -7.40 -23.11 7.82
C ASN A 3 -6.12 -22.98 8.69
N GLU A 4 -5.44 -24.10 8.97
CA GLU A 4 -4.19 -24.11 9.75
C GLU A 4 -3.08 -23.27 9.12
N ASP A 5 -3.02 -23.19 7.79
CA ASP A 5 -2.05 -22.35 7.10
C ASP A 5 -2.33 -20.85 7.32
N ALA A 6 -3.61 -20.44 7.36
CA ALA A 6 -3.96 -19.07 7.72
C ALA A 6 -3.52 -18.71 9.14
N LYS A 7 -3.62 -19.64 10.10
CA LYS A 7 -3.15 -19.39 11.47
C LYS A 7 -1.63 -19.21 11.53
N LYS A 8 -0.86 -19.96 10.74
CA LYS A 8 0.60 -19.78 10.65
C LYS A 8 0.96 -18.41 10.06
N VAL A 9 0.22 -17.99 9.01
CA VAL A 9 0.43 -16.66 8.40
C VAL A 9 0.11 -15.55 9.39
N TRP A 10 -0.98 -15.65 10.15
CA TRP A 10 -1.33 -14.67 11.19
C TRP A 10 -0.28 -14.61 12.29
N ALA A 11 0.18 -15.77 12.79
CA ALA A 11 1.24 -15.82 13.80
C ALA A 11 2.53 -15.15 13.30
N TYR A 12 2.88 -15.33 12.02
CA TYR A 12 4.01 -14.64 11.41
C TYR A 12 3.81 -13.12 11.38
N ILE A 13 2.61 -12.64 11.03
CA ILE A 13 2.29 -11.21 11.03
C ILE A 13 2.42 -10.64 12.45
N ASP A 14 1.88 -11.34 13.46
CA ASP A 14 1.98 -10.93 14.87
C ASP A 14 3.44 -10.86 15.35
N GLU A 15 4.27 -11.83 14.95
CA GLU A 15 5.70 -11.85 15.27
C GLU A 15 6.49 -10.70 14.63
N HIS A 16 6.05 -10.22 13.44
CA HIS A 16 6.69 -9.15 12.68
C HIS A 16 5.90 -7.83 12.73
N GLU A 17 4.99 -7.68 13.71
CA GLU A 17 4.10 -6.52 13.82
C GLU A 17 4.87 -5.19 13.74
N GLN A 18 5.99 -5.07 14.45
CA GLN A 18 6.75 -3.81 14.50
C GLN A 18 7.34 -3.45 13.13
N GLU A 19 7.82 -4.43 12.38
CA GLU A 19 8.36 -4.21 11.02
C GLU A 19 7.28 -3.67 10.08
N TYR A 20 6.07 -4.22 10.15
CA TYR A 20 4.94 -3.80 9.34
C TYR A 20 4.39 -2.43 9.76
N ILE A 21 4.39 -2.13 11.07
CA ILE A 21 4.06 -0.79 11.58
C ILE A 21 5.07 0.24 11.08
N ASP A 22 6.37 -0.06 11.13
CA ASP A 22 7.40 0.85 10.65
C ASP A 22 7.32 1.07 9.13
N LEU A 23 6.95 0.04 8.37
CA LEU A 23 6.67 0.18 6.94
C LEU A 23 5.47 1.10 6.70
N LEU A 24 4.38 0.95 7.44
CA LEU A 24 3.22 1.83 7.33
C LEU A 24 3.58 3.28 7.70
N LYS A 25 4.36 3.49 8.76
CA LYS A 25 4.86 4.82 9.13
C LYS A 25 5.70 5.44 7.99
N LYS A 26 6.58 4.66 7.37
CA LYS A 26 7.37 5.11 6.21
C LYS A 26 6.48 5.56 5.05
N TYR A 27 5.41 4.81 4.75
CA TYR A 27 4.46 5.17 3.70
C TYR A 27 3.65 6.43 4.05
N CYS A 28 3.20 6.55 5.29
CA CYS A 28 2.45 7.74 5.73
C CYS A 28 3.32 8.98 5.84
N ALA A 29 4.62 8.84 6.11
CA ALA A 29 5.57 9.95 6.15
C ALA A 29 5.86 10.53 4.74
N GLN A 30 5.72 9.73 3.68
CA GLN A 30 5.85 10.21 2.31
C GLN A 30 4.55 10.92 1.89
N PRO A 31 4.55 12.22 1.62
CA PRO A 31 3.39 12.89 1.04
C PRO A 31 3.01 12.31 -0.32
N SER A 32 1.73 12.38 -0.66
CA SER A 32 1.20 12.02 -1.98
C SER A 32 -0.13 12.75 -2.22
N VAL A 33 -0.09 14.06 -2.20
CA VAL A 33 -1.30 14.91 -2.27
C VAL A 33 -1.59 15.23 -3.73
N SER A 34 -2.54 14.51 -4.34
CA SER A 34 -2.87 14.63 -5.78
C SER A 34 -3.33 16.03 -6.18
N ALA A 35 -4.20 16.65 -5.39
CA ALA A 35 -4.69 18.01 -5.65
C ALA A 35 -3.59 19.09 -5.64
N GLN A 36 -2.45 18.83 -5.03
CA GLN A 36 -1.30 19.74 -4.94
C GLN A 36 -0.09 19.27 -5.74
N ASN A 37 -0.19 18.13 -6.41
CA ASN A 37 0.90 17.45 -7.10
C ASN A 37 2.17 17.33 -6.23
N TRP A 38 1.97 17.00 -4.93
CA TRP A 38 3.04 16.96 -3.95
C TRP A 38 3.41 15.52 -3.57
N GLY A 39 4.65 15.11 -3.88
CA GLY A 39 5.21 13.81 -3.49
C GLY A 39 4.63 12.61 -4.23
N MET A 40 3.94 12.84 -5.35
CA MET A 40 3.19 11.81 -6.07
C MET A 40 4.10 10.76 -6.69
N ARG A 41 5.15 11.21 -7.38
CA ARG A 41 6.07 10.30 -8.07
C ARG A 41 6.93 9.49 -7.11
N GLU A 42 7.35 10.10 -6.03
CA GLU A 42 8.12 9.46 -4.95
C GLU A 42 7.30 8.33 -4.31
N MET A 43 6.00 8.58 -4.05
CA MET A 43 5.10 7.56 -3.50
C MET A 43 4.87 6.42 -4.49
N ALA A 44 4.64 6.73 -5.76
CA ALA A 44 4.48 5.73 -6.82
C ALA A 44 5.73 4.84 -6.94
N GLU A 45 6.92 5.43 -6.86
CA GLU A 45 8.18 4.70 -6.93
C GLU A 45 8.40 3.79 -5.70
N MET A 46 8.01 4.24 -4.50
CA MET A 46 8.05 3.41 -3.30
C MET A 46 7.16 2.16 -3.46
N ILE A 47 5.95 2.33 -4.00
CA ILE A 47 5.02 1.21 -4.26
C ILE A 47 5.60 0.27 -5.31
N ARG A 48 6.11 0.81 -6.41
CA ARG A 48 6.76 0.02 -7.46
C ARG A 48 7.89 -0.85 -6.89
N GLN A 49 8.72 -0.26 -6.04
CA GLN A 49 9.82 -0.97 -5.38
C GLN A 49 9.28 -2.08 -4.47
N THR A 50 8.29 -1.79 -3.63
CA THR A 50 7.69 -2.81 -2.74
C THR A 50 7.10 -3.97 -3.53
N ILE A 51 6.41 -3.73 -4.65
CA ILE A 51 5.91 -4.79 -5.53
C ILE A 51 7.08 -5.65 -6.05
N THR A 52 8.20 -5.02 -6.40
CA THR A 52 9.40 -5.73 -6.89
C THR A 52 10.03 -6.57 -5.78
N GLU A 53 10.11 -6.07 -4.56
CA GLU A 53 10.60 -6.78 -3.37
C GLU A 53 9.72 -7.99 -3.01
N LEU A 54 8.40 -7.90 -3.28
CA LEU A 54 7.45 -9.01 -3.16
C LEU A 54 7.60 -10.06 -4.29
N GLY A 55 8.53 -9.86 -5.23
CA GLY A 55 8.75 -10.78 -6.36
C GLY A 55 7.88 -10.49 -7.59
N GLY A 56 7.20 -9.36 -7.61
CA GLY A 56 6.46 -8.89 -8.78
C GLY A 56 7.33 -8.08 -9.76
N ASN A 57 6.79 -7.83 -10.94
CA ASN A 57 7.40 -6.97 -11.96
C ASN A 57 6.85 -5.53 -11.86
N GLY A 58 7.17 -4.84 -10.76
CA GLY A 58 6.70 -3.47 -10.52
C GLY A 58 7.08 -2.50 -11.65
N THR A 59 6.10 -1.77 -12.17
CA THR A 59 6.26 -0.82 -13.30
C THR A 59 5.42 0.43 -13.06
N LEU A 60 5.94 1.59 -13.44
CA LEU A 60 5.16 2.83 -13.55
C LEU A 60 4.60 2.93 -14.97
N ILE A 61 3.30 3.14 -15.07
CA ILE A 61 2.61 3.41 -16.34
C ILE A 61 2.27 4.89 -16.35
N GLU A 62 2.92 5.63 -17.25
CA GLU A 62 2.65 7.06 -17.40
C GLU A 62 1.26 7.28 -17.99
N THR A 63 0.54 8.23 -17.42
CA THR A 63 -0.78 8.70 -17.87
C THR A 63 -0.71 10.17 -18.27
N GLY A 64 -1.83 10.82 -18.50
CA GLY A 64 -1.86 12.29 -18.66
C GLY A 64 -1.70 13.05 -17.34
N GLY A 65 -1.69 12.34 -16.19
CA GLY A 65 -1.55 12.86 -14.85
C GLY A 65 -0.54 12.07 -14.01
N ASN A 66 -0.94 11.66 -12.80
CA ASN A 66 -0.07 10.87 -11.94
C ASN A 66 0.06 9.42 -12.43
N PRO A 67 1.24 8.78 -12.34
CA PRO A 67 1.46 7.47 -12.91
C PRO A 67 0.63 6.39 -12.19
N PHE A 68 0.18 5.39 -12.95
CA PHE A 68 -0.28 4.13 -12.37
C PHE A 68 0.90 3.27 -11.96
N VAL A 69 0.79 2.62 -10.82
CA VAL A 69 1.71 1.55 -10.42
C VAL A 69 1.06 0.21 -10.73
N TYR A 70 1.71 -0.56 -11.56
CA TYR A 70 1.28 -1.90 -11.93
C TYR A 70 2.36 -2.91 -11.57
N GLY A 71 1.94 -4.11 -11.19
CA GLY A 71 2.84 -5.24 -11.09
C GLY A 71 2.09 -6.55 -11.00
N MET A 72 2.79 -7.64 -11.25
CA MET A 72 2.22 -8.97 -11.21
C MET A 72 3.21 -9.97 -10.62
N ILE A 73 2.75 -10.78 -9.68
CA ILE A 73 3.39 -12.03 -9.28
C ILE A 73 2.70 -13.13 -10.06
N ASP A 74 3.41 -13.69 -11.04
CA ASP A 74 2.93 -14.83 -11.82
C ASP A 74 3.41 -16.13 -11.18
N ASN A 75 2.48 -16.84 -10.59
CA ASN A 75 2.71 -18.16 -9.98
C ASN A 75 2.39 -19.32 -10.93
N GLY A 76 2.03 -19.06 -12.18
CA GLY A 76 1.54 -20.06 -13.13
C GLY A 76 0.19 -20.66 -12.69
N ALA A 77 -0.59 -19.91 -11.92
CA ALA A 77 -1.90 -20.36 -11.45
C ALA A 77 -2.99 -20.02 -12.47
N GLU A 78 -4.08 -20.81 -12.47
CA GLU A 78 -5.24 -20.55 -13.32
C GLU A 78 -5.98 -19.25 -12.94
N ARG A 79 -5.97 -18.90 -11.64
CA ARG A 79 -6.71 -17.75 -11.10
C ARG A 79 -5.77 -16.60 -10.76
N THR A 80 -6.26 -15.39 -10.98
CA THR A 80 -5.56 -14.14 -10.63
C THR A 80 -6.45 -13.31 -9.73
N LEU A 81 -5.89 -12.85 -8.60
CA LEU A 81 -6.50 -11.85 -7.74
C LEU A 81 -5.92 -10.49 -8.11
N THR A 82 -6.78 -9.52 -8.38
CA THR A 82 -6.37 -8.12 -8.57
C THR A 82 -6.57 -7.36 -7.26
N LEU A 83 -5.51 -6.72 -6.79
CA LEU A 83 -5.48 -5.84 -5.63
C LEU A 83 -5.44 -4.40 -6.15
N TYR A 84 -6.59 -3.73 -6.12
CA TYR A 84 -6.69 -2.32 -6.48
C TYR A 84 -6.61 -1.45 -5.23
N ASN A 85 -5.83 -0.37 -5.32
CA ASN A 85 -5.71 0.68 -4.32
C ASN A 85 -5.46 2.02 -5.00
N HIS A 86 -5.60 3.11 -4.23
CA HIS A 86 -5.01 4.39 -4.58
C HIS A 86 -3.93 4.77 -3.58
N TYR A 87 -2.98 5.59 -4.02
CA TYR A 87 -1.86 6.00 -3.19
C TYR A 87 -1.87 7.50 -2.90
N ASP A 88 -2.72 8.24 -3.56
CA ASP A 88 -2.92 9.65 -3.26
C ASP A 88 -3.77 9.85 -2.00
N VAL A 89 -3.70 11.04 -1.48
CA VAL A 89 -4.41 11.48 -0.28
C VAL A 89 -4.94 12.90 -0.50
N VAL A 90 -6.04 13.23 0.19
CA VAL A 90 -6.55 14.62 0.22
C VAL A 90 -5.55 15.55 0.91
N PRO A 91 -5.61 16.88 0.62
CA PRO A 91 -4.81 17.88 1.30
C PRO A 91 -4.90 17.77 2.83
N PRO A 92 -3.79 18.02 3.55
CA PRO A 92 -3.79 17.95 5.01
C PRO A 92 -4.44 19.16 5.69
N GLU A 93 -4.71 20.21 4.97
CA GLU A 93 -5.33 21.43 5.52
C GLU A 93 -6.76 21.18 6.03
N PRO A 94 -7.19 21.87 7.08
CA PRO A 94 -6.46 22.87 7.87
C PRO A 94 -5.56 22.19 8.93
N TYR A 95 -4.28 22.57 8.98
CA TYR A 95 -3.27 21.97 9.87
C TYR A 95 -3.56 22.12 11.35
N GLU A 96 -4.25 23.19 11.76
CA GLU A 96 -4.63 23.48 13.15
C GLU A 96 -5.65 22.48 13.74
N GLN A 97 -6.28 21.66 12.93
CA GLN A 97 -7.19 20.60 13.37
C GLN A 97 -6.48 19.27 13.66
N TRP A 98 -5.20 19.17 13.34
CA TRP A 98 -4.43 17.97 13.62
C TRP A 98 -3.84 18.00 15.03
N ASN A 99 -3.98 16.89 15.77
CA ASN A 99 -3.31 16.70 17.06
C ASN A 99 -1.82 16.37 16.90
N THR A 100 -1.42 15.87 15.74
CA THR A 100 -0.05 15.53 15.37
C THR A 100 0.19 15.98 13.94
N PRO A 101 1.42 16.32 13.50
CA PRO A 101 1.67 16.69 12.11
C PRO A 101 1.22 15.58 11.15
N PRO A 102 0.49 15.90 10.06
CA PRO A 102 -0.17 14.90 9.21
C PRO A 102 0.77 13.92 8.50
N PHE A 103 2.03 14.30 8.26
CA PHE A 103 3.05 13.45 7.64
C PHE A 103 4.18 13.05 8.62
N GLU A 104 3.93 13.16 9.93
CA GLU A 104 4.77 12.62 11.00
C GLU A 104 4.01 11.52 11.75
N PRO A 105 3.99 10.29 11.24
CA PRO A 105 3.15 9.22 11.75
C PRO A 105 3.40 8.94 13.23
N THR A 106 2.41 9.17 14.05
CA THR A 106 2.50 9.11 15.51
C THR A 106 1.55 8.07 16.06
N ILE A 107 2.04 7.22 16.97
CA ILE A 107 1.20 6.25 17.69
C ILE A 107 0.81 6.84 19.05
N ILE A 108 -0.49 6.93 19.29
CA ILE A 108 -1.07 7.37 20.55
C ILE A 108 -2.12 6.32 20.97
N ASP A 109 -1.99 5.77 22.16
CA ASP A 109 -2.90 4.76 22.71
C ASP A 109 -3.18 3.59 21.73
N GLY A 110 -2.12 3.09 21.06
CA GLY A 110 -2.20 1.97 20.12
C GLY A 110 -2.85 2.31 18.77
N ARG A 111 -3.05 3.59 18.46
CA ARG A 111 -3.60 4.06 17.18
C ARG A 111 -2.58 4.90 16.42
N LEU A 112 -2.41 4.63 15.15
CA LEU A 112 -1.56 5.42 14.25
C LEU A 112 -2.33 6.63 13.70
N TYR A 113 -1.80 7.82 13.93
CA TYR A 113 -2.33 9.09 13.42
C TYR A 113 -1.41 9.61 12.33
N ALA A 114 -1.91 9.70 11.10
CA ALA A 114 -1.25 10.33 9.96
C ALA A 114 -2.25 10.52 8.80
N ARG A 115 -1.99 11.43 7.86
CA ARG A 115 -2.73 11.51 6.60
C ARG A 115 -2.47 10.24 5.78
N GLY A 116 -3.54 9.61 5.29
CA GLY A 116 -3.46 8.38 4.51
C GLY A 116 -3.33 7.08 5.32
N SER A 117 -3.27 7.13 6.67
CA SER A 117 -3.12 5.94 7.49
C SER A 117 -4.28 4.95 7.35
N SER A 118 -5.48 5.42 7.08
CA SER A 118 -6.65 4.60 6.77
C SER A 118 -6.97 4.62 5.27
N ASP A 119 -7.00 5.80 4.68
CA ASP A 119 -7.37 6.06 3.30
C ASP A 119 -6.19 6.62 2.50
N ASN A 120 -5.50 5.83 1.70
CA ASN A 120 -5.69 4.38 1.47
C ASN A 120 -4.40 3.59 1.73
N LYS A 121 -3.31 4.23 2.23
CA LYS A 121 -1.99 3.61 2.42
C LYS A 121 -2.04 2.42 3.39
N GLY A 122 -2.86 2.50 4.44
CA GLY A 122 -3.06 1.38 5.36
C GLY A 122 -3.72 0.19 4.68
N SER A 123 -4.79 0.42 3.93
CA SER A 123 -5.46 -0.63 3.16
C SER A 123 -4.55 -1.22 2.06
N LEU A 124 -3.76 -0.39 1.39
CA LEU A 124 -2.77 -0.81 0.41
C LEU A 124 -1.74 -1.75 1.05
N LEU A 125 -1.12 -1.31 2.14
CA LEU A 125 -0.10 -2.10 2.81
C LEU A 125 -0.64 -3.37 3.46
N SER A 126 -1.85 -3.37 4.01
CA SER A 126 -2.45 -4.58 4.59
C SER A 126 -2.52 -5.73 3.57
N ARG A 127 -2.78 -5.41 2.30
CA ARG A 127 -2.80 -6.39 1.20
C ARG A 127 -1.40 -6.86 0.83
N TYR A 128 -0.43 -5.95 0.80
CA TYR A 128 0.97 -6.26 0.48
C TYR A 128 1.60 -7.10 1.59
N ILE A 129 1.32 -6.78 2.86
CA ILE A 129 1.73 -7.55 4.04
C ILE A 129 1.15 -8.97 3.99
N ALA A 130 -0.12 -9.12 3.61
CA ALA A 130 -0.72 -10.44 3.47
C ALA A 130 -0.03 -11.29 2.39
N VAL A 131 0.39 -10.70 1.29
CA VAL A 131 1.17 -11.37 0.23
C VAL A 131 2.55 -11.76 0.74
N ASP A 132 3.26 -10.83 1.40
CA ASP A 132 4.59 -11.07 1.98
C ASP A 132 4.55 -12.20 3.00
N ALA A 133 3.70 -12.10 4.00
CA ALA A 133 3.58 -13.08 5.07
C ALA A 133 3.21 -14.48 4.52
N TYR A 134 2.31 -14.54 3.55
CA TYR A 134 1.97 -15.81 2.91
C TYR A 134 3.18 -16.43 2.22
N GLN A 135 3.94 -15.66 1.46
CA GLN A 135 5.14 -16.15 0.77
C GLN A 135 6.23 -16.58 1.75
N LYS A 136 6.44 -15.83 2.82
CA LYS A 136 7.43 -16.15 3.87
C LYS A 136 7.12 -17.47 4.59
N VAL A 137 5.84 -17.73 4.86
CA VAL A 137 5.40 -18.89 5.63
C VAL A 137 5.17 -20.14 4.76
N LEU A 138 4.57 -19.95 3.58
CA LEU A 138 4.08 -21.04 2.73
C LEU A 138 4.82 -21.13 1.39
N GLY A 139 5.74 -20.23 1.11
CA GLY A 139 6.59 -20.20 -0.07
C GLY A 139 5.87 -19.58 -1.27
N LYS A 140 4.91 -20.28 -1.87
CA LYS A 140 4.26 -19.86 -3.11
C LYS A 140 2.77 -19.64 -2.90
N LEU A 141 2.24 -18.51 -3.40
CA LEU A 141 0.80 -18.28 -3.41
C LEU A 141 0.10 -19.25 -4.40
N PRO A 142 -1.11 -19.72 -4.06
CA PRO A 142 -1.89 -20.63 -4.92
C PRO A 142 -2.57 -19.93 -6.10
N ILE A 143 -2.41 -18.61 -6.20
CA ILE A 143 -2.99 -17.73 -7.23
C ILE A 143 -1.94 -16.76 -7.74
N ASN A 144 -2.17 -16.17 -8.91
CA ASN A 144 -1.42 -15.00 -9.35
C ASN A 144 -1.94 -13.75 -8.65
N ILE A 145 -1.09 -12.77 -8.45
CA ILE A 145 -1.47 -11.47 -7.87
C ILE A 145 -1.20 -10.38 -8.89
N LYS A 146 -2.20 -9.54 -9.17
CA LYS A 146 -2.03 -8.26 -9.85
C LYS A 146 -2.15 -7.13 -8.82
N PHE A 147 -1.18 -6.24 -8.82
CA PHE A 147 -1.20 -5.00 -8.07
C PHE A 147 -1.52 -3.86 -9.03
N VAL A 148 -2.49 -3.04 -8.66
CA VAL A 148 -2.87 -1.82 -9.37
C VAL A 148 -3.04 -0.73 -8.34
N ALA A 149 -2.26 0.35 -8.46
CA ALA A 149 -2.41 1.51 -7.60
C ALA A 149 -2.44 2.78 -8.45
N GLU A 150 -3.47 3.60 -8.26
CA GLU A 150 -3.61 4.90 -8.92
C GLU A 150 -3.26 6.06 -7.98
N GLY A 151 -3.00 7.22 -8.56
CA GLY A 151 -2.62 8.42 -7.82
C GLY A 151 -3.56 9.60 -8.01
N GLU A 152 -4.83 9.37 -8.33
CA GLU A 152 -5.78 10.44 -8.63
C GLU A 152 -7.20 10.15 -8.12
N GLU A 153 -7.37 9.17 -7.24
CA GLU A 153 -8.68 8.78 -6.72
C GLU A 153 -9.36 9.95 -6.01
N GLU A 154 -8.61 10.67 -5.19
CA GLU A 154 -9.07 11.79 -4.37
C GLU A 154 -9.43 13.05 -5.20
N ILE A 155 -9.15 13.05 -6.49
CA ILE A 155 -9.56 14.09 -7.44
C ILE A 155 -10.45 13.56 -8.57
N GLY A 156 -11.01 12.35 -8.38
CA GLY A 156 -11.99 11.73 -9.28
C GLY A 156 -11.42 10.94 -10.44
N SER A 157 -10.17 10.48 -10.36
CA SER A 157 -9.51 9.59 -11.33
C SER A 157 -9.61 10.05 -12.79
N PRO A 158 -9.25 11.30 -13.13
CA PRO A 158 -9.48 11.85 -14.47
C PRO A 158 -8.73 11.11 -15.58
N HIS A 159 -7.69 10.37 -15.27
CA HIS A 159 -6.85 9.64 -16.24
C HIS A 159 -6.93 8.10 -16.07
N LEU A 160 -7.97 7.59 -15.40
CA LEU A 160 -8.16 6.15 -15.20
C LEU A 160 -8.63 5.42 -16.49
N MET A 161 -9.05 6.12 -17.53
CA MET A 161 -9.58 5.54 -18.79
C MET A 161 -8.52 5.45 -19.88
#